data_60f97548d0e226a67450b055a9de8a72
#
_entry.id   60f97548d0e226a67450b055a9de8a72
#
_cell.length_a   1.000
_cell.length_b   1.000
_cell.length_c   1.000
_cell.angle_alpha   90.00
_cell.angle_beta   90.00
_cell.angle_gamma   90.00
#
_symmetry.space_group_name_H-M   'P 1'
#
loop_
_entity.id
_entity.type
_entity.pdbx_description
1 polymer ?
#
loop_
_entity_poly.entity_id
_entity_poly.type
_entity_poly.pdbx_seq_one_letter_code
_entity_poly.pdbx_strand_id
1 'polypeptide(L)'
;MPTSCSKNTCKKTSIGGQALIEGVMMRGPQKTTMAVRHIGTGEILTESWPTETAKRPAWTKWPIIRGVFGFADSMIAGYKSMMKSADMSGFTELEEEEEAAKKAAKEAKKAAKTDAQPSTEQSEKKQPEKLEGPLMTVLMIVSVVLGVALAVGLFMYLPSAIYNYLIKPLAPQVLDNRVLQSLFEGILKIVIFVGYVAATSLMKDIRRVYMYHGAEHKTIFCYENDLPLTVENVRAQRRFHPRCGTSFMILMLIVGIFIGLLIPTGIPSLLRAAIKILLLPLSVGIGYEAIKFCGRHDNPLTRIIAAPGVWLQHVTTKEPTDDMIECAIAAFVDVIPENQEDDRW
;
A
#
# COMPACT_ATOMS: atom_id res chain seq x y z
N MET A 1 16.03 10.37 -25.25
CA MET A 1 16.27 9.10 -24.53
C MET A 1 17.01 9.47 -23.25
N PRO A 2 16.48 9.27 -22.04
CA PRO A 2 17.22 9.56 -20.83
C PRO A 2 18.40 8.58 -20.74
N THR A 3 19.57 9.14 -20.50
CA THR A 3 20.85 8.44 -20.39
C THR A 3 20.71 7.36 -19.29
N SER A 4 20.83 6.09 -19.72
CA SER A 4 20.97 5.00 -18.77
C SER A 4 22.23 5.27 -17.95
N CYS A 5 22.08 5.41 -16.64
CA CYS A 5 23.21 5.44 -15.73
C CYS A 5 24.14 4.27 -16.04
N SER A 6 25.43 4.56 -16.25
CA SER A 6 26.45 3.54 -16.45
C SER A 6 26.42 2.57 -15.26
N LYS A 7 26.45 1.27 -15.53
CA LYS A 7 26.15 0.15 -14.60
C LYS A 7 26.91 0.14 -13.26
N ASN A 8 27.85 1.07 -13.02
CA ASN A 8 28.75 1.07 -11.85
C ASN A 8 28.79 2.36 -11.02
N THR A 9 27.97 3.37 -11.31
CA THR A 9 28.12 4.70 -10.67
C THR A 9 26.84 5.29 -10.07
N CYS A 10 25.69 4.61 -10.13
CA CYS A 10 24.48 5.13 -9.51
C CYS A 10 24.53 4.98 -7.99
N LYS A 11 24.40 6.09 -7.29
CA LYS A 11 24.19 6.13 -5.84
C LYS A 11 22.90 5.36 -5.52
N LYS A 12 22.94 4.50 -4.52
CA LYS A 12 21.74 3.84 -4.00
C LYS A 12 21.40 4.46 -2.64
N THR A 13 20.35 5.27 -2.60
CA THR A 13 19.91 5.90 -1.36
C THR A 13 19.18 4.92 -0.44
N SER A 14 19.32 5.13 0.86
CA SER A 14 18.52 4.48 1.89
C SER A 14 17.16 5.16 2.11
N ILE A 15 16.95 6.34 1.50
CA ILE A 15 15.70 7.07 1.57
C ILE A 15 14.63 6.29 0.80
N GLY A 16 13.52 6.02 1.47
CA GLY A 16 12.33 5.43 0.88
C GLY A 16 11.12 6.29 1.20
N GLY A 17 10.01 6.04 0.51
CA GLY A 17 8.82 6.83 0.72
C GLY A 17 7.53 6.02 0.71
N GLN A 18 6.44 6.74 0.84
CA GLN A 18 5.07 6.25 0.72
C GLN A 18 4.19 7.35 0.16
N ALA A 19 3.41 7.02 -0.86
CA ALA A 19 2.34 7.90 -1.33
C ALA A 19 1.22 7.99 -0.29
N LEU A 20 0.68 9.18 -0.13
CA LEU A 20 -0.37 9.54 0.81
C LEU A 20 -1.55 10.19 0.06
N ILE A 21 -2.60 10.53 0.79
CA ILE A 21 -3.70 11.35 0.26
C ILE A 21 -3.14 12.76 0.05
N GLU A 22 -3.19 13.21 -1.20
CA GLU A 22 -2.69 14.52 -1.66
C GLU A 22 -1.24 14.83 -1.23
N GLY A 23 -0.40 13.78 -1.07
CA GLY A 23 0.96 13.98 -0.59
C GLY A 23 1.88 12.78 -0.70
N VAL A 24 3.09 12.98 -0.17
CA VAL A 24 4.15 11.97 -0.08
C VAL A 24 4.81 12.06 1.29
N MET A 25 5.09 10.91 1.89
CA MET A 25 6.00 10.80 3.03
C MET A 25 7.34 10.25 2.54
N MET A 26 8.42 10.89 2.92
CA MET A 26 9.79 10.41 2.70
C MET A 26 10.44 10.08 4.04
N ARG A 27 11.08 8.92 4.10
CA ARG A 27 11.78 8.45 5.29
C ARG A 27 13.26 8.33 5.01
N GLY A 28 14.02 9.22 5.62
CA GLY A 28 15.47 9.18 5.62
C GLY A 28 16.04 8.46 6.85
N PRO A 29 17.36 8.34 6.95
CA PRO A 29 18.03 7.65 8.06
C PRO A 29 17.81 8.32 9.42
N GLN A 30 17.73 9.64 9.46
CA GLN A 30 17.61 10.43 10.69
C GLN A 30 16.21 11.05 10.86
N LYS A 31 15.55 11.41 9.77
CA LYS A 31 14.32 12.19 9.75
C LYS A 31 13.31 11.60 8.78
N THR A 32 12.05 11.67 9.14
CA THR A 32 10.91 11.35 8.26
C THR A 32 10.12 12.63 8.05
N THR A 33 9.79 12.95 6.80
CA THR A 33 9.03 14.15 6.45
C THR A 33 7.85 13.78 5.57
N MET A 34 6.71 14.35 5.88
CA MET A 34 5.51 14.29 5.09
C MET A 34 5.25 15.67 4.47
N ALA A 35 4.98 15.71 3.17
CA ALA A 35 4.50 16.90 2.46
C ALA A 35 3.15 16.58 1.84
N VAL A 36 2.16 17.40 2.10
CA VAL A 36 0.77 17.24 1.67
C VAL A 36 0.28 18.54 1.07
N ARG A 37 -0.40 18.47 -0.07
CA ARG A 37 -1.03 19.64 -0.68
C ARG A 37 -2.45 19.79 -0.17
N HIS A 38 -2.76 20.94 0.42
CA HIS A 38 -4.11 21.26 0.87
C HIS A 38 -5.02 21.52 -0.33
N ILE A 39 -6.14 20.80 -0.42
CA ILE A 39 -7.03 20.82 -1.58
C ILE A 39 -7.66 22.20 -1.80
N GLY A 40 -8.05 22.88 -0.72
CA GLY A 40 -8.71 24.19 -0.78
C GLY A 40 -7.77 25.35 -1.11
N THR A 41 -6.56 25.39 -0.55
CA THR A 41 -5.59 26.50 -0.71
C THR A 41 -4.53 26.24 -1.76
N GLY A 42 -4.27 24.97 -2.09
CA GLY A 42 -3.16 24.57 -2.97
C GLY A 42 -1.79 24.66 -2.34
N GLU A 43 -1.67 25.05 -1.07
CA GLU A 43 -0.41 25.17 -0.35
C GLU A 43 0.15 23.80 0.01
N ILE A 44 1.49 23.68 0.02
CA ILE A 44 2.19 22.49 0.48
C ILE A 44 2.45 22.64 1.97
N LEU A 45 1.83 21.78 2.77
CA LEU A 45 2.06 21.67 4.20
C LEU A 45 3.07 20.57 4.46
N THR A 46 4.12 20.89 5.23
CA THR A 46 5.16 19.92 5.56
C THR A 46 5.21 19.67 7.06
N GLU A 47 5.38 18.42 7.43
CA GLU A 47 5.60 18.03 8.82
C GLU A 47 6.71 16.99 8.90
N SER A 48 7.60 17.18 9.87
CA SER A 48 8.78 16.35 10.04
C SER A 48 8.92 15.86 11.47
N TRP A 49 9.44 14.64 11.61
CA TRP A 49 9.75 14.03 12.91
C TRP A 49 11.00 13.16 12.82
N PRO A 50 11.70 12.90 13.92
CA PRO A 50 12.84 11.99 13.93
C PRO A 50 12.44 10.59 13.47
N THR A 51 13.29 9.95 12.67
CA THR A 51 13.10 8.54 12.29
C THR A 51 13.39 7.66 13.48
N GLU A 52 12.35 7.25 14.20
CA GLU A 52 12.49 6.37 15.35
C GLU A 52 12.84 4.95 14.90
N THR A 53 13.94 4.44 15.45
CA THR A 53 14.23 2.99 15.41
C THR A 53 13.81 2.40 16.74
N ALA A 54 12.78 1.58 16.74
CA ALA A 54 12.27 0.95 17.96
C ALA A 54 13.40 0.21 18.69
N LYS A 55 13.62 0.57 19.95
CA LYS A 55 14.56 -0.15 20.84
C LYS A 55 13.99 -1.53 21.14
N ARG A 56 14.48 -2.53 20.44
CA ARG A 56 14.00 -3.90 20.54
C ARG A 56 15.11 -4.85 21.00
N PRO A 57 14.76 -5.96 21.66
CA PRO A 57 15.71 -7.00 22.01
C PRO A 57 16.48 -7.53 20.80
N ALA A 58 17.71 -8.01 21.01
CA ALA A 58 18.60 -8.42 19.92
C ALA A 58 18.01 -9.53 19.02
N TRP A 59 17.19 -10.43 19.55
CA TRP A 59 16.57 -11.52 18.79
C TRP A 59 15.59 -11.02 17.70
N THR A 60 15.00 -9.82 17.86
CA THR A 60 14.13 -9.22 16.82
C THR A 60 14.91 -8.77 15.57
N LYS A 61 16.23 -8.71 15.66
CA LYS A 61 17.13 -8.39 14.54
C LYS A 61 17.55 -9.62 13.72
N TRP A 62 17.18 -10.83 14.16
CA TRP A 62 17.50 -12.06 13.43
C TRP A 62 16.81 -12.11 12.06
N PRO A 63 17.43 -12.76 11.06
CA PRO A 63 16.80 -12.95 9.74
C PRO A 63 15.39 -13.52 9.89
N ILE A 64 14.50 -13.18 8.97
CA ILE A 64 13.06 -13.51 8.97
C ILE A 64 12.32 -12.74 10.06
N ILE A 65 12.72 -12.81 11.34
CA ILE A 65 12.05 -12.15 12.47
C ILE A 65 12.06 -10.63 12.29
N ARG A 66 13.19 -10.06 11.91
CA ARG A 66 13.29 -8.61 11.63
C ARG A 66 12.35 -8.16 10.50
N GLY A 67 12.07 -9.05 9.55
CA GLY A 67 11.13 -8.77 8.45
C GLY A 67 9.70 -8.64 8.94
N VAL A 68 9.28 -9.51 9.87
CA VAL A 68 7.94 -9.45 10.48
C VAL A 68 7.75 -8.14 11.24
N PHE A 69 8.70 -7.79 12.09
CA PHE A 69 8.63 -6.54 12.86
C PHE A 69 8.74 -5.29 11.97
N GLY A 70 9.64 -5.30 10.99
CA GLY A 70 9.79 -4.20 10.04
C GLY A 70 8.54 -3.98 9.20
N PHE A 71 7.87 -5.05 8.79
CA PHE A 71 6.59 -4.97 8.08
C PHE A 71 5.48 -4.40 8.97
N ALA A 72 5.37 -4.88 10.22
CA ALA A 72 4.38 -4.35 11.17
C ALA A 72 4.60 -2.86 11.44
N ASP A 73 5.85 -2.43 11.66
CA ASP A 73 6.18 -1.02 11.87
C ASP A 73 5.82 -0.18 10.64
N SER A 74 6.13 -0.67 9.43
CA SER A 74 5.79 0.02 8.19
C SER A 74 4.28 0.14 8.00
N MET A 75 3.51 -0.89 8.37
CA MET A 75 2.04 -0.85 8.31
C MET A 75 1.47 0.18 9.28
N ILE A 76 1.94 0.20 10.53
CA ILE A 76 1.48 1.15 11.55
C ILE A 76 1.85 2.59 11.17
N ALA A 77 3.09 2.80 10.76
CA ALA A 77 3.56 4.12 10.33
C ALA A 77 2.79 4.61 9.10
N GLY A 78 2.62 3.72 8.11
CA GLY A 78 1.89 4.02 6.88
C GLY A 78 0.42 4.38 7.13
N TYR A 79 -0.27 3.64 8.00
CA TYR A 79 -1.64 3.95 8.37
C TYR A 79 -1.75 5.32 9.07
N LYS A 80 -0.88 5.59 10.06
CA LYS A 80 -0.85 6.88 10.76
C LYS A 80 -0.62 8.04 9.81
N SER A 81 0.35 7.90 8.90
CA SER A 81 0.67 8.94 7.92
C SER A 81 -0.46 9.15 6.91
N MET A 82 -1.15 8.08 6.50
CA MET A 82 -2.30 8.17 5.60
C MET A 82 -3.47 8.93 6.24
N MET A 83 -3.82 8.61 7.50
CA MET A 83 -4.88 9.32 8.24
C MET A 83 -4.52 10.79 8.43
N LYS A 84 -3.28 11.07 8.84
CA LYS A 84 -2.81 12.43 9.04
C LYS A 84 -2.80 13.25 7.75
N SER A 85 -2.45 12.63 6.63
CA SER A 85 -2.48 13.31 5.33
C SER A 85 -3.91 13.63 4.88
N ALA A 86 -4.90 12.79 5.21
CA ALA A 86 -6.30 13.08 4.94
C ALA A 86 -6.77 14.35 5.69
N ASP A 87 -6.38 14.46 6.98
CA ASP A 87 -6.71 15.65 7.79
C ASP A 87 -5.97 16.90 7.27
N MET A 88 -4.66 16.80 7.02
CA MET A 88 -3.84 17.93 6.55
C MET A 88 -4.25 18.41 5.14
N SER A 89 -4.71 17.53 4.27
CA SER A 89 -5.15 17.89 2.92
C SER A 89 -6.52 18.56 2.88
N GLY A 90 -7.29 18.52 3.96
CA GLY A 90 -8.71 18.91 3.98
C GLY A 90 -9.63 17.89 3.29
N PHE A 91 -9.13 16.68 3.01
CA PHE A 91 -9.90 15.63 2.34
C PHE A 91 -11.05 15.13 3.22
N THR A 92 -10.80 14.98 4.52
CA THR A 92 -11.83 14.56 5.50
C THR A 92 -13.00 15.53 5.54
N GLU A 93 -12.71 16.84 5.53
CA GLU A 93 -13.74 17.88 5.52
C GLU A 93 -14.61 17.84 4.27
N LEU A 94 -13.96 17.64 3.10
CA LEU A 94 -14.67 17.52 1.81
C LEU A 94 -15.56 16.27 1.74
N GLU A 95 -15.10 15.13 2.27
CA GLU A 95 -15.93 13.91 2.33
C GLU A 95 -17.14 14.10 3.22
N GLU A 96 -16.97 14.75 4.38
CA GLU A 96 -18.09 15.07 5.30
C GLU A 96 -19.12 16.00 4.63
N GLU A 97 -18.67 17.03 3.91
CA GLU A 97 -19.54 17.94 3.16
C GLU A 97 -20.29 17.22 2.01
N GLU A 98 -19.60 16.37 1.25
CA GLU A 98 -20.23 15.58 0.18
C GLU A 98 -21.26 14.58 0.73
N GLU A 99 -20.97 13.91 1.85
CA GLU A 99 -21.92 13.01 2.48
C GLU A 99 -23.14 13.74 3.02
N ALA A 100 -22.95 14.91 3.63
CA ALA A 100 -24.05 15.75 4.10
C ALA A 100 -24.92 16.20 2.91
N ALA A 101 -24.33 16.65 1.81
CA ALA A 101 -25.05 17.03 0.60
C ALA A 101 -25.81 15.85 -0.03
N LYS A 102 -25.22 14.65 -0.05
CA LYS A 102 -25.87 13.42 -0.56
C LYS A 102 -27.03 12.98 0.33
N LYS A 103 -26.92 13.13 1.65
CA LYS A 103 -28.03 12.85 2.62
C LYS A 103 -29.17 13.84 2.41
N ALA A 104 -28.87 15.14 2.34
CA ALA A 104 -29.88 16.19 2.11
C ALA A 104 -30.61 15.98 0.75
N ALA A 105 -29.88 15.63 -0.32
CA ALA A 105 -30.48 15.34 -1.62
C ALA A 105 -31.37 14.08 -1.61
N LYS A 106 -31.03 13.05 -0.80
CA LYS A 106 -31.88 11.86 -0.62
C LYS A 106 -33.15 12.17 0.16
N GLU A 107 -33.05 13.00 1.19
CA GLU A 107 -34.19 13.44 1.98
C GLU A 107 -35.16 14.31 1.17
N ALA A 108 -34.62 15.25 0.38
CA ALA A 108 -35.41 16.06 -0.54
C ALA A 108 -36.15 15.20 -1.60
N LYS A 109 -35.49 14.18 -2.15
CA LYS A 109 -36.12 13.23 -3.08
C LYS A 109 -37.18 12.34 -2.43
N LYS A 110 -37.02 12.04 -1.14
CA LYS A 110 -38.00 11.25 -0.37
C LYS A 110 -39.21 12.10 0.01
N ALA A 111 -39.01 13.37 0.38
CA ALA A 111 -40.07 14.35 0.62
C ALA A 111 -40.88 14.64 -0.66
N ALA A 112 -40.23 14.76 -1.82
CA ALA A 112 -40.89 14.99 -3.10
C ALA A 112 -41.73 13.78 -3.60
N LYS A 113 -41.56 12.59 -3.03
CA LYS A 113 -42.33 11.37 -3.34
C LYS A 113 -43.50 11.12 -2.38
N THR A 114 -43.56 11.88 -1.29
CA THR A 114 -44.67 11.77 -0.31
C THR A 114 -45.46 13.05 -0.40
N ASP A 115 -46.65 13.02 -1.06
CA ASP A 115 -47.64 14.10 -1.04
C ASP A 115 -48.12 14.28 0.39
N ALA A 116 -47.48 15.15 1.14
CA ALA A 116 -47.92 15.60 2.45
C ALA A 116 -47.54 17.08 2.65
N GLN A 117 -48.52 17.90 3.02
CA GLN A 117 -48.50 19.33 3.20
C GLN A 117 -47.29 19.86 3.99
N PRO A 118 -46.86 21.09 3.70
CA PRO A 118 -45.73 21.71 4.40
C PRO A 118 -46.16 22.16 5.80
N SER A 119 -45.75 21.46 6.81
CA SER A 119 -45.72 21.99 8.17
C SER A 119 -44.43 22.81 8.35
N THR A 120 -44.62 24.11 8.51
CA THR A 120 -43.58 25.11 8.78
C THR A 120 -43.06 24.89 10.22
N GLU A 121 -41.98 24.12 10.33
CA GLU A 121 -41.15 24.17 11.52
C GLU A 121 -39.72 24.51 11.07
N GLN A 122 -39.28 25.64 11.58
CA GLN A 122 -37.90 26.12 11.47
C GLN A 122 -36.96 25.08 12.11
N SER A 123 -36.34 24.28 11.28
CA SER A 123 -35.30 23.37 11.76
C SER A 123 -34.01 24.16 11.85
N GLU A 124 -33.64 24.55 13.07
CA GLU A 124 -32.26 24.99 13.38
C GLU A 124 -31.26 24.03 12.77
N LYS A 125 -30.28 24.60 12.12
CA LYS A 125 -29.08 23.85 11.63
C LYS A 125 -28.39 23.22 12.85
N LYS A 126 -28.81 22.03 13.27
CA LYS A 126 -27.97 21.18 14.10
C LYS A 126 -26.77 20.77 13.25
N GLN A 127 -25.60 21.28 13.63
CA GLN A 127 -24.32 20.69 13.22
C GLN A 127 -24.40 19.18 13.44
N PRO A 128 -23.86 18.35 12.53
CA PRO A 128 -23.84 16.91 12.74
C PRO A 128 -23.13 16.64 14.06
N GLU A 129 -23.89 16.13 15.01
CA GLU A 129 -23.39 15.71 16.32
C GLU A 129 -22.30 14.67 16.03
N LYS A 130 -21.04 15.02 16.28
CA LYS A 130 -19.94 14.05 16.23
C LYS A 130 -20.37 12.89 17.10
N LEU A 131 -20.60 11.73 16.50
CA LEU A 131 -20.87 10.49 17.23
C LEU A 131 -19.58 10.10 18.00
N GLU A 132 -19.24 10.90 19.00
CA GLU A 132 -18.21 10.60 19.98
C GLU A 132 -18.86 9.74 21.05
N GLY A 133 -18.67 8.43 20.95
CA GLY A 133 -19.23 7.53 21.93
C GLY A 133 -18.87 6.07 21.69
N PRO A 134 -19.17 5.19 22.65
CA PRO A 134 -18.87 3.77 22.56
C PRO A 134 -19.45 3.11 21.30
N LEU A 135 -20.55 3.65 20.76
CA LEU A 135 -21.16 3.15 19.52
C LEU A 135 -20.23 3.32 18.30
N MET A 136 -19.55 4.46 18.16
CA MET A 136 -18.61 4.69 17.07
C MET A 136 -17.41 3.74 17.16
N THR A 137 -16.90 3.52 18.36
CA THR A 137 -15.83 2.54 18.60
C THR A 137 -16.26 1.12 18.21
N VAL A 138 -17.48 0.72 18.56
CA VAL A 138 -18.03 -0.59 18.19
C VAL A 138 -18.18 -0.72 16.67
N LEU A 139 -18.71 0.30 15.98
CA LEU A 139 -18.83 0.31 14.52
C LEU A 139 -17.47 0.20 13.83
N MET A 140 -16.46 0.92 14.32
CA MET A 140 -15.08 0.80 13.81
C MET A 140 -14.54 -0.62 13.98
N ILE A 141 -14.67 -1.21 15.17
CA ILE A 141 -14.22 -2.59 15.43
C ILE A 141 -14.93 -3.58 14.50
N VAL A 142 -16.25 -3.47 14.38
CA VAL A 142 -17.04 -4.33 13.50
C VAL A 142 -16.59 -4.19 12.04
N SER A 143 -16.35 -2.98 11.55
CA SER A 143 -15.87 -2.73 10.19
C SER A 143 -14.50 -3.34 9.95
N VAL A 144 -13.57 -3.22 10.89
CA VAL A 144 -12.23 -3.83 10.81
C VAL A 144 -12.34 -5.36 10.82
N VAL A 145 -13.13 -5.94 11.71
CA VAL A 145 -13.33 -7.39 11.79
C VAL A 145 -13.94 -7.91 10.49
N LEU A 146 -14.97 -7.24 9.96
CA LEU A 146 -15.59 -7.62 8.69
C LEU A 146 -14.60 -7.51 7.52
N GLY A 147 -13.80 -6.44 7.46
CA GLY A 147 -12.76 -6.27 6.44
C GLY A 147 -11.71 -7.38 6.49
N VAL A 148 -11.23 -7.72 7.69
CA VAL A 148 -10.27 -8.83 7.88
C VAL A 148 -10.90 -10.16 7.49
N ALA A 149 -12.14 -10.45 7.91
CA ALA A 149 -12.86 -11.66 7.55
C ALA A 149 -13.04 -11.79 6.03
N LEU A 150 -13.41 -10.70 5.35
CA LEU A 150 -13.52 -10.65 3.90
C LEU A 150 -12.17 -10.91 3.22
N ALA A 151 -11.09 -10.30 3.69
CA ALA A 151 -9.75 -10.52 3.15
C ALA A 151 -9.29 -11.97 3.32
N VAL A 152 -9.47 -12.55 4.50
CA VAL A 152 -9.16 -13.98 4.76
C VAL A 152 -10.04 -14.88 3.89
N GLY A 153 -11.33 -14.58 3.78
CA GLY A 153 -12.27 -15.32 2.93
C GLY A 153 -11.84 -15.29 1.46
N LEU A 154 -11.53 -14.11 0.94
CA LEU A 154 -11.19 -13.92 -0.47
C LEU A 154 -9.80 -14.50 -0.83
N PHE A 155 -8.79 -14.25 0.01
CA PHE A 155 -7.41 -14.61 -0.33
C PHE A 155 -6.94 -15.96 0.22
N MET A 156 -7.56 -16.48 1.27
CA MET A 156 -7.11 -17.74 1.87
C MET A 156 -8.13 -18.88 1.74
N TYR A 157 -9.40 -18.60 2.01
CA TYR A 157 -10.43 -19.62 1.95
C TYR A 157 -10.90 -19.90 0.51
N LEU A 158 -11.28 -18.87 -0.25
CA LEU A 158 -11.86 -19.01 -1.58
C LEU A 158 -10.99 -19.79 -2.57
N PRO A 159 -9.67 -19.54 -2.73
CA PRO A 159 -8.85 -20.33 -3.63
C PRO A 159 -8.78 -21.81 -3.25
N SER A 160 -8.72 -22.11 -1.96
CA SER A 160 -8.71 -23.47 -1.46
C SER A 160 -10.06 -24.18 -1.63
N ALA A 161 -11.17 -23.46 -1.42
CA ALA A 161 -12.51 -23.95 -1.63
C ALA A 161 -12.76 -24.27 -3.13
N ILE A 162 -12.40 -23.34 -4.02
CA ILE A 162 -12.53 -23.57 -5.47
C ILE A 162 -11.74 -24.82 -5.88
N TYR A 163 -10.50 -24.96 -5.41
CA TYR A 163 -9.71 -26.15 -5.72
C TYR A 163 -10.36 -27.42 -5.23
N ASN A 164 -10.73 -27.48 -3.96
CA ASN A 164 -11.25 -28.70 -3.34
C ASN A 164 -12.65 -29.10 -3.83
N TYR A 165 -13.55 -28.13 -4.11
CA TYR A 165 -14.93 -28.40 -4.43
C TYR A 165 -15.25 -28.36 -5.94
N LEU A 166 -14.45 -27.62 -6.75
CA LEU A 166 -14.71 -27.51 -8.19
C LEU A 166 -13.64 -28.22 -9.04
N ILE A 167 -12.36 -28.06 -8.71
CA ILE A 167 -11.26 -28.53 -9.57
C ILE A 167 -10.94 -30.00 -9.29
N LYS A 168 -10.65 -30.32 -8.02
CA LYS A 168 -10.24 -31.67 -7.61
C LYS A 168 -11.23 -32.77 -8.03
N PRO A 169 -12.57 -32.59 -7.96
CA PRO A 169 -13.54 -33.60 -8.37
C PRO A 169 -13.50 -33.94 -9.86
N LEU A 170 -12.95 -33.08 -10.73
CA LEU A 170 -12.88 -33.31 -12.17
C LEU A 170 -11.93 -34.46 -12.53
N ALA A 171 -10.83 -34.61 -11.79
CA ALA A 171 -9.83 -35.66 -11.98
C ALA A 171 -9.11 -35.98 -10.65
N PRO A 172 -9.78 -36.65 -9.69
CA PRO A 172 -9.25 -36.83 -8.33
C PRO A 172 -7.89 -37.53 -8.29
N GLN A 173 -7.67 -38.51 -9.19
CA GLN A 173 -6.42 -39.28 -9.23
C GLN A 173 -5.19 -38.45 -9.62
N VAL A 174 -5.36 -37.39 -10.42
CA VAL A 174 -4.29 -36.49 -10.88
C VAL A 174 -4.20 -35.26 -10.00
N LEU A 175 -5.36 -34.72 -9.61
CA LEU A 175 -5.48 -33.41 -8.93
C LEU A 175 -5.35 -33.52 -7.40
N ASP A 176 -5.29 -34.74 -6.83
CA ASP A 176 -4.89 -34.91 -5.42
C ASP A 176 -3.38 -34.78 -5.25
N ASN A 177 -2.85 -33.67 -5.74
CA ASN A 177 -1.44 -33.37 -5.79
C ASN A 177 -1.16 -32.02 -5.10
N ARG A 178 -0.23 -32.05 -4.14
CA ARG A 178 0.14 -30.89 -3.33
C ARG A 178 0.69 -29.74 -4.16
N VAL A 179 1.50 -30.05 -5.17
CA VAL A 179 2.11 -29.05 -6.06
C VAL A 179 1.03 -28.35 -6.88
N LEU A 180 0.14 -29.13 -7.51
CA LEU A 180 -0.95 -28.58 -8.33
C LEU A 180 -1.89 -27.72 -7.50
N GLN A 181 -2.26 -28.18 -6.31
CA GLN A 181 -3.10 -27.41 -5.40
C GLN A 181 -2.44 -26.09 -5.00
N SER A 182 -1.17 -26.12 -4.61
CA SER A 182 -0.45 -24.91 -4.17
C SER A 182 -0.26 -23.91 -5.30
N LEU A 183 0.08 -24.38 -6.50
CA LEU A 183 0.21 -23.54 -7.69
C LEU A 183 -1.13 -22.91 -8.07
N PHE A 184 -2.21 -23.70 -8.14
CA PHE A 184 -3.55 -23.18 -8.45
C PHE A 184 -3.98 -22.10 -7.47
N GLU A 185 -3.91 -22.42 -6.16
CA GLU A 185 -4.29 -21.46 -5.11
C GLU A 185 -3.43 -20.19 -5.15
N GLY A 186 -2.14 -20.32 -5.43
CA GLY A 186 -1.22 -19.19 -5.52
C GLY A 186 -1.45 -18.32 -6.75
N ILE A 187 -1.62 -18.94 -7.91
CA ILE A 187 -1.93 -18.22 -9.16
C ILE A 187 -3.27 -17.49 -9.02
N LEU A 188 -4.30 -18.18 -8.50
CA LEU A 188 -5.61 -17.56 -8.30
C LEU A 188 -5.53 -16.37 -7.33
N LYS A 189 -4.76 -16.46 -6.25
CA LYS A 189 -4.50 -15.31 -5.36
C LYS A 189 -3.86 -14.14 -6.07
N ILE A 190 -2.86 -14.40 -6.91
CA ILE A 190 -2.19 -13.34 -7.68
C ILE A 190 -3.20 -12.69 -8.63
N VAL A 191 -4.03 -13.46 -9.32
CA VAL A 191 -5.08 -12.95 -10.22
C VAL A 191 -6.08 -12.09 -9.46
N ILE A 192 -6.59 -12.58 -8.32
CA ILE A 192 -7.52 -11.84 -7.46
C ILE A 192 -6.86 -10.53 -6.98
N PHE A 193 -5.61 -10.59 -6.51
CA PHE A 193 -4.88 -9.43 -6.02
C PHE A 193 -4.66 -8.39 -7.12
N VAL A 194 -4.14 -8.80 -8.27
CA VAL A 194 -3.91 -7.88 -9.40
C VAL A 194 -5.24 -7.30 -9.91
N GLY A 195 -6.28 -8.12 -9.99
CA GLY A 195 -7.63 -7.68 -10.36
C GLY A 195 -8.20 -6.66 -9.39
N TYR A 196 -8.04 -6.88 -8.08
CA TYR A 196 -8.44 -5.93 -7.04
C TYR A 196 -7.69 -4.59 -7.17
N VAL A 197 -6.35 -4.65 -7.28
CA VAL A 197 -5.52 -3.45 -7.43
C VAL A 197 -5.85 -2.70 -8.73
N ALA A 198 -6.12 -3.43 -9.82
CA ALA A 198 -6.54 -2.82 -11.09
C ALA A 198 -7.93 -2.17 -10.96
N ALA A 199 -8.89 -2.82 -10.31
CA ALA A 199 -10.22 -2.27 -10.08
C ALA A 199 -10.17 -0.99 -9.21
N THR A 200 -9.40 -1.01 -8.11
CA THR A 200 -9.23 0.18 -7.25
C THR A 200 -8.53 1.33 -7.99
N SER A 201 -7.64 1.05 -8.93
CA SER A 201 -6.97 2.08 -9.75
C SER A 201 -7.92 2.89 -10.64
N LEU A 202 -9.16 2.43 -10.83
CA LEU A 202 -10.21 3.15 -11.57
C LEU A 202 -10.89 4.23 -10.71
N MET A 203 -10.81 4.12 -9.39
CA MET A 203 -11.32 5.14 -8.47
C MET A 203 -10.44 6.38 -8.54
N LYS A 204 -11.06 7.57 -8.62
CA LYS A 204 -10.34 8.85 -8.81
C LYS A 204 -9.31 9.10 -7.70
N ASP A 205 -9.71 8.89 -6.44
CA ASP A 205 -8.87 9.18 -5.28
C ASP A 205 -7.68 8.20 -5.18
N ILE A 206 -7.92 6.91 -5.39
CA ILE A 206 -6.84 5.91 -5.44
C ILE A 206 -5.90 6.16 -6.61
N ARG A 207 -6.44 6.58 -7.77
CA ARG A 207 -5.61 6.96 -8.91
C ARG A 207 -4.69 8.14 -8.59
N ARG A 208 -5.16 9.13 -7.81
CA ARG A 208 -4.32 10.26 -7.37
C ARG A 208 -3.20 9.78 -6.44
N VAL A 209 -3.49 8.90 -5.47
CA VAL A 209 -2.45 8.27 -4.64
C VAL A 209 -1.43 7.55 -5.51
N TYR A 210 -1.83 6.84 -6.57
CA TYR A 210 -0.89 6.19 -7.50
C TYR A 210 -0.08 7.19 -8.36
N MET A 211 -0.57 8.41 -8.56
CA MET A 211 0.20 9.49 -9.19
C MET A 211 1.26 10.04 -8.22
N TYR A 212 0.91 10.26 -6.96
CA TYR A 212 1.89 10.62 -5.91
C TYR A 212 2.96 9.52 -5.72
N HIS A 213 2.59 8.24 -5.84
CA HIS A 213 3.55 7.14 -5.86
C HIS A 213 4.49 7.20 -7.06
N GLY A 214 4.00 7.62 -8.21
CA GLY A 214 4.84 7.92 -9.36
C GLY A 214 5.80 9.09 -9.12
N ALA A 215 5.35 10.16 -8.45
CA ALA A 215 6.18 11.31 -8.08
C ALA A 215 7.29 10.91 -7.09
N GLU A 216 6.95 10.10 -6.07
CA GLU A 216 7.93 9.53 -5.13
C GLU A 216 9.06 8.81 -5.86
N HIS A 217 8.74 7.83 -6.71
CA HIS A 217 9.73 7.07 -7.44
C HIS A 217 10.61 7.92 -8.35
N LYS A 218 10.01 8.86 -9.07
CA LYS A 218 10.75 9.77 -9.96
C LYS A 218 11.71 10.67 -9.18
N THR A 219 11.30 11.15 -7.99
CA THR A 219 12.15 11.98 -7.13
C THR A 219 13.33 11.18 -6.59
N ILE A 220 13.11 9.94 -6.13
CA ILE A 220 14.19 9.04 -5.71
C ILE A 220 15.19 8.81 -6.85
N PHE A 221 14.70 8.50 -8.07
CA PHE A 221 15.61 8.29 -9.21
C PHE A 221 16.37 9.55 -9.62
N CYS A 222 15.76 10.73 -9.53
CA CYS A 222 16.44 12.00 -9.82
C CYS A 222 17.65 12.17 -8.88
N TYR A 223 17.46 11.93 -7.61
CA TYR A 223 18.52 12.00 -6.60
C TYR A 223 19.59 10.90 -6.79
N GLU A 224 19.20 9.67 -7.09
CA GLU A 224 20.14 8.56 -7.35
C GLU A 224 20.97 8.75 -8.61
N ASN A 225 20.49 9.56 -9.55
CA ASN A 225 21.21 9.95 -10.75
C ASN A 225 22.03 11.23 -10.57
N ASP A 226 22.19 11.73 -9.34
CA ASP A 226 22.92 12.95 -8.97
C ASP A 226 22.46 14.20 -9.78
N LEU A 227 21.15 14.27 -10.11
CA LEU A 227 20.54 15.38 -10.81
C LEU A 227 19.94 16.39 -9.81
N PRO A 228 19.97 17.69 -10.11
CA PRO A 228 19.25 18.68 -9.32
C PRO A 228 17.77 18.34 -9.20
N LEU A 229 17.23 18.43 -7.99
CA LEU A 229 15.81 18.12 -7.70
C LEU A 229 14.92 19.28 -8.19
N THR A 230 14.77 19.40 -9.48
CA THR A 230 13.83 20.32 -10.15
C THR A 230 12.67 19.53 -10.74
N VAL A 231 11.52 20.18 -10.95
CA VAL A 231 10.34 19.54 -11.53
C VAL A 231 10.66 18.90 -12.89
N GLU A 232 11.45 19.60 -13.73
CA GLU A 232 11.84 19.14 -15.07
C GLU A 232 12.68 17.87 -15.00
N ASN A 233 13.69 17.84 -14.12
CA ASN A 233 14.59 16.69 -13.95
C ASN A 233 13.84 15.50 -13.38
N VAL A 234 12.98 15.71 -12.38
CA VAL A 234 12.16 14.66 -11.77
C VAL A 234 11.14 14.11 -12.77
N ARG A 235 10.46 15.00 -13.54
CA ARG A 235 9.51 14.59 -14.58
C ARG A 235 10.15 13.67 -15.63
N ALA A 236 11.41 13.90 -15.99
CA ALA A 236 12.13 13.10 -16.96
C ALA A 236 12.50 11.70 -16.46
N GLN A 237 12.42 11.42 -15.14
CA GLN A 237 12.77 10.13 -14.59
C GLN A 237 11.70 9.06 -14.82
N ARG A 238 12.12 7.81 -14.74
CA ARG A 238 11.21 6.64 -14.79
C ARG A 238 10.47 6.46 -13.46
N ARG A 239 9.24 5.92 -13.50
CA ARG A 239 8.42 5.67 -12.30
C ARG A 239 8.50 4.24 -11.75
N PHE A 240 9.19 3.32 -12.41
CA PHE A 240 9.28 1.91 -11.99
C PHE A 240 10.53 1.67 -11.17
N HIS A 241 10.38 1.47 -9.86
CA HIS A 241 11.48 1.36 -8.92
C HIS A 241 11.61 -0.07 -8.35
N PRO A 242 12.77 -0.73 -8.42
CA PRO A 242 12.92 -2.14 -8.02
C PRO A 242 12.83 -2.37 -6.50
N ARG A 243 13.05 -1.34 -5.69
CA ARG A 243 13.04 -1.40 -4.22
C ARG A 243 11.74 -0.90 -3.60
N CYS A 244 10.65 -0.86 -4.37
CA CYS A 244 9.36 -0.39 -3.91
C CYS A 244 8.65 -1.42 -3.02
N GLY A 245 7.93 -0.93 -2.01
CA GLY A 245 7.12 -1.76 -1.10
C GLY A 245 6.00 -2.56 -1.80
N THR A 246 5.48 -2.09 -2.96
CA THR A 246 4.49 -2.86 -3.74
C THR A 246 5.10 -4.11 -4.38
N SER A 247 6.41 -4.08 -4.69
CA SER A 247 7.15 -5.27 -5.13
C SER A 247 7.23 -6.34 -4.04
N PHE A 248 7.27 -5.93 -2.78
CA PHE A 248 7.23 -6.84 -1.64
C PHE A 248 5.92 -7.63 -1.58
N MET A 249 4.78 -7.00 -1.86
CA MET A 249 3.47 -7.67 -1.80
C MET A 249 3.37 -8.84 -2.79
N ILE A 250 3.78 -8.63 -4.05
CA ILE A 250 3.74 -9.71 -5.06
C ILE A 250 4.76 -10.82 -4.73
N LEU A 251 5.93 -10.44 -4.24
CA LEU A 251 6.95 -11.40 -3.80
C LEU A 251 6.47 -12.26 -2.64
N MET A 252 5.77 -11.67 -1.67
CA MET A 252 5.15 -12.39 -0.56
C MET A 252 4.09 -13.39 -1.03
N LEU A 253 3.30 -13.05 -2.07
CA LEU A 253 2.35 -13.99 -2.67
C LEU A 253 3.06 -15.17 -3.34
N ILE A 254 4.18 -14.93 -4.04
CA ILE A 254 5.01 -15.98 -4.64
C ILE A 254 5.62 -16.89 -3.56
N VAL A 255 6.20 -16.32 -2.51
CA VAL A 255 6.70 -17.08 -1.35
C VAL A 255 5.59 -17.92 -0.73
N GLY A 256 4.36 -17.39 -0.67
CA GLY A 256 3.18 -18.11 -0.19
C GLY A 256 2.84 -19.38 -1.00
N ILE A 257 3.20 -19.42 -2.30
CA ILE A 257 3.05 -20.64 -3.12
C ILE A 257 4.00 -21.73 -2.60
N PHE A 258 5.27 -21.39 -2.39
CA PHE A 258 6.27 -22.34 -1.87
C PHE A 258 5.92 -22.83 -0.46
N ILE A 259 5.47 -21.94 0.42
CA ILE A 259 4.99 -22.31 1.75
C ILE A 259 3.76 -23.21 1.67
N GLY A 260 2.88 -22.97 0.70
CA GLY A 260 1.72 -23.83 0.42
C GLY A 260 2.07 -25.29 0.13
N LEU A 261 3.28 -25.56 -0.40
CA LEU A 261 3.79 -26.91 -0.62
C LEU A 261 4.05 -27.68 0.68
N LEU A 262 4.23 -26.99 1.80
CA LEU A 262 4.41 -27.61 3.11
C LEU A 262 3.09 -28.11 3.72
N ILE A 263 1.96 -27.66 3.19
CA ILE A 263 0.62 -27.97 3.73
C ILE A 263 0.09 -29.24 3.06
N PRO A 264 -0.32 -30.26 3.83
CA PRO A 264 -0.86 -31.51 3.29
C PRO A 264 -2.11 -31.30 2.40
N THR A 265 -2.34 -32.20 1.46
CA THR A 265 -3.62 -32.33 0.74
C THR A 265 -4.66 -33.06 1.60
N GLY A 266 -5.93 -33.01 1.20
CA GLY A 266 -6.98 -33.76 1.86
C GLY A 266 -7.53 -33.16 3.16
N ILE A 267 -6.99 -32.02 3.62
CA ILE A 267 -7.54 -31.30 4.77
C ILE A 267 -8.65 -30.32 4.34
N PRO A 268 -9.63 -30.04 5.25
CA PRO A 268 -10.69 -29.08 4.98
C PRO A 268 -10.15 -27.69 4.63
N SER A 269 -10.83 -26.98 3.70
CA SER A 269 -10.39 -25.66 3.23
C SER A 269 -10.25 -24.63 4.34
N LEU A 270 -11.10 -24.70 5.38
CA LEU A 270 -11.01 -23.83 6.55
C LEU A 270 -9.73 -24.08 7.36
N LEU A 271 -9.39 -25.35 7.62
CA LEU A 271 -8.16 -25.70 8.33
C LEU A 271 -6.92 -25.30 7.53
N ARG A 272 -6.97 -25.50 6.20
CA ARG A 272 -5.90 -25.04 5.30
C ARG A 272 -5.72 -23.52 5.34
N ALA A 273 -6.81 -22.76 5.38
CA ALA A 273 -6.77 -21.30 5.55
C ALA A 273 -6.15 -20.91 6.92
N ALA A 274 -6.53 -21.57 8.00
CA ALA A 274 -5.97 -21.32 9.33
C ALA A 274 -4.45 -21.60 9.40
N ILE A 275 -3.99 -22.69 8.78
CA ILE A 275 -2.53 -22.99 8.69
C ILE A 275 -1.81 -21.90 7.88
N LYS A 276 -2.39 -21.40 6.78
CA LYS A 276 -1.80 -20.30 6.00
C LYS A 276 -1.69 -19.00 6.80
N ILE A 277 -2.68 -18.69 7.65
CA ILE A 277 -2.63 -17.54 8.55
C ILE A 277 -1.48 -17.71 9.56
N LEU A 278 -1.34 -18.90 10.15
CA LEU A 278 -0.26 -19.20 11.08
C LEU A 278 1.14 -19.09 10.42
N LEU A 279 1.25 -19.43 9.13
CA LEU A 279 2.49 -19.34 8.36
C LEU A 279 2.71 -17.97 7.70
N LEU A 280 1.77 -17.03 7.84
CA LEU A 280 1.89 -15.68 7.26
C LEU A 280 3.13 -14.93 7.76
N PRO A 281 3.48 -14.92 9.07
CA PRO A 281 4.70 -14.28 9.54
C PRO A 281 5.97 -14.85 8.88
N LEU A 282 6.02 -16.16 8.64
CA LEU A 282 7.12 -16.80 7.93
C LEU A 282 7.21 -16.31 6.47
N SER A 283 6.05 -16.21 5.79
CA SER A 283 5.99 -15.67 4.41
C SER A 283 6.49 -14.23 4.34
N VAL A 284 6.06 -13.39 5.29
CA VAL A 284 6.48 -11.99 5.41
C VAL A 284 7.98 -11.89 5.65
N GLY A 285 8.51 -12.69 6.58
CA GLY A 285 9.93 -12.68 6.91
C GLY A 285 10.82 -13.11 5.74
N ILE A 286 10.45 -14.19 5.04
CA ILE A 286 11.17 -14.66 3.85
C ILE A 286 11.09 -13.62 2.73
N GLY A 287 9.91 -13.06 2.45
CA GLY A 287 9.72 -12.01 1.45
C GLY A 287 10.57 -10.77 1.73
N TYR A 288 10.66 -10.36 2.99
CA TYR A 288 11.52 -9.25 3.41
C TYR A 288 13.00 -9.52 3.14
N GLU A 289 13.51 -10.70 3.51
CA GLU A 289 14.91 -11.06 3.24
C GLU A 289 15.19 -11.13 1.73
N ALA A 290 14.25 -11.63 0.94
CA ALA A 290 14.38 -11.70 -0.50
C ALA A 290 14.44 -10.29 -1.14
N ILE A 291 13.58 -9.35 -0.74
CA ILE A 291 13.64 -7.99 -1.28
C ILE A 291 14.91 -7.25 -0.85
N LYS A 292 15.36 -7.47 0.40
CA LYS A 292 16.62 -6.93 0.90
C LYS A 292 17.82 -7.48 0.14
N PHE A 293 17.79 -8.76 -0.21
CA PHE A 293 18.81 -9.38 -1.06
C PHE A 293 18.79 -8.76 -2.47
N CYS A 294 17.61 -8.59 -3.08
CA CYS A 294 17.47 -7.95 -4.39
C CYS A 294 17.94 -6.49 -4.39
N GLY A 295 17.72 -5.76 -3.30
CA GLY A 295 18.19 -4.36 -3.18
C GLY A 295 19.72 -4.23 -3.14
N ARG A 296 20.39 -5.21 -2.53
CA ARG A 296 21.86 -5.22 -2.38
C ARG A 296 22.62 -5.71 -3.62
N HIS A 297 22.04 -6.61 -4.38
CA HIS A 297 22.69 -7.26 -5.50
C HIS A 297 21.98 -6.89 -6.81
N ASP A 298 22.76 -6.60 -7.85
CA ASP A 298 22.25 -6.39 -9.21
C ASP A 298 22.81 -7.48 -10.13
N ASN A 299 22.10 -8.59 -10.20
CA ASN A 299 22.45 -9.72 -11.05
C ASN A 299 21.18 -10.25 -11.76
N PRO A 300 21.29 -11.12 -12.76
CA PRO A 300 20.13 -11.64 -13.48
C PRO A 300 19.08 -12.30 -12.57
N LEU A 301 19.50 -13.00 -11.51
CA LEU A 301 18.60 -13.66 -10.58
C LEU A 301 17.75 -12.63 -9.80
N THR A 302 18.38 -11.58 -9.26
CA THR A 302 17.64 -10.54 -8.53
C THR A 302 16.69 -9.76 -9.42
N ARG A 303 17.03 -9.57 -10.70
CA ARG A 303 16.14 -8.95 -11.68
C ARG A 303 14.93 -9.82 -11.98
N ILE A 304 15.09 -11.16 -12.09
CA ILE A 304 13.97 -12.09 -12.28
C ILE A 304 13.05 -12.08 -11.04
N ILE A 305 13.62 -12.11 -9.85
CA ILE A 305 12.83 -12.08 -8.58
C ILE A 305 12.05 -10.76 -8.45
N ALA A 306 12.66 -9.62 -8.82
CA ALA A 306 12.02 -8.31 -8.73
C ALA A 306 11.02 -8.04 -9.88
N ALA A 307 11.15 -8.70 -11.02
CA ALA A 307 10.37 -8.42 -12.23
C ALA A 307 8.85 -8.43 -12.04
N PRO A 308 8.22 -9.40 -11.34
CA PRO A 308 6.77 -9.38 -11.10
C PRO A 308 6.33 -8.16 -10.30
N GLY A 309 7.15 -7.73 -9.33
CA GLY A 309 6.88 -6.53 -8.53
C GLY A 309 6.96 -5.25 -9.36
N VAL A 310 8.01 -5.13 -10.17
CA VAL A 310 8.16 -4.00 -11.12
C VAL A 310 7.03 -3.98 -12.14
N TRP A 311 6.58 -5.15 -12.62
CA TRP A 311 5.42 -5.24 -13.52
C TRP A 311 4.13 -4.72 -12.86
N LEU A 312 3.88 -5.06 -11.60
CA LEU A 312 2.71 -4.58 -10.86
C LEU A 312 2.66 -3.04 -10.79
N GLN A 313 3.80 -2.37 -10.82
CA GLN A 313 3.88 -0.91 -10.77
C GLN A 313 3.26 -0.23 -12.02
N HIS A 314 3.00 -0.93 -13.12
CA HIS A 314 2.20 -0.39 -14.23
C HIS A 314 0.78 -0.01 -13.78
N VAL A 315 0.26 -0.69 -12.77
CA VAL A 315 -1.05 -0.42 -12.17
C VAL A 315 -0.91 0.53 -10.98
N THR A 316 0.03 0.26 -10.06
CA THR A 316 0.16 0.96 -8.77
C THR A 316 0.94 2.28 -8.82
N THR A 317 1.51 2.64 -9.98
CA THR A 317 2.09 3.97 -10.21
C THR A 317 1.48 4.58 -11.47
N LYS A 318 1.19 5.88 -11.43
CA LYS A 318 0.72 6.65 -12.57
C LYS A 318 1.63 7.85 -12.81
N GLU A 319 1.51 8.46 -13.99
CA GLU A 319 2.28 9.65 -14.31
C GLU A 319 1.80 10.81 -13.45
N PRO A 320 2.69 11.43 -12.63
CA PRO A 320 2.33 12.54 -11.76
C PRO A 320 2.20 13.84 -12.55
N THR A 321 1.44 14.78 -12.01
CA THR A 321 1.41 16.18 -12.44
C THR A 321 2.56 16.95 -11.76
N ASP A 322 2.86 18.16 -12.24
CA ASP A 322 3.99 18.95 -11.73
C ASP A 322 3.83 19.35 -10.27
N ASP A 323 2.62 19.71 -9.88
CA ASP A 323 2.24 20.01 -8.50
C ASP A 323 2.47 18.83 -7.54
N MET A 324 2.27 17.59 -7.99
CA MET A 324 2.58 16.39 -7.21
C MET A 324 4.10 16.16 -7.10
N ILE A 325 4.85 16.50 -8.16
CA ILE A 325 6.31 16.43 -8.15
C ILE A 325 6.88 17.45 -7.15
N GLU A 326 6.36 18.69 -7.12
CA GLU A 326 6.75 19.71 -6.15
C GLU A 326 6.58 19.22 -4.71
N CYS A 327 5.43 18.60 -4.43
CA CYS A 327 5.15 18.03 -3.12
C CYS A 327 6.16 16.91 -2.75
N ALA A 328 6.48 16.02 -3.71
CA ALA A 328 7.47 14.95 -3.49
C ALA A 328 8.89 15.51 -3.29
N ILE A 329 9.28 16.55 -4.01
CA ILE A 329 10.56 17.24 -3.83
C ILE A 329 10.63 17.88 -2.44
N ALA A 330 9.56 18.57 -2.00
CA ALA A 330 9.52 19.22 -0.69
C ALA A 330 9.74 18.20 0.46
N ALA A 331 9.08 17.02 0.38
CA ALA A 331 9.29 15.96 1.36
C ALA A 331 10.71 15.37 1.29
N PHE A 332 11.26 15.22 0.07
CA PHE A 332 12.54 14.55 -0.14
C PHE A 332 13.73 15.40 0.32
N VAL A 333 13.75 16.67 -0.04
CA VAL A 333 14.86 17.60 0.31
C VAL A 333 15.07 17.65 1.83
N ASP A 334 14.00 17.62 2.60
CA ASP A 334 14.03 17.73 4.04
C ASP A 334 14.60 16.48 4.75
N VAL A 335 14.63 15.33 4.09
CA VAL A 335 15.15 14.07 4.66
C VAL A 335 16.55 13.69 4.19
N ILE A 336 17.15 14.48 3.31
CA ILE A 336 18.54 14.25 2.86
C ILE A 336 19.47 14.45 4.06
N PRO A 337 20.25 13.44 4.45
CA PRO A 337 21.18 13.59 5.57
C PRO A 337 22.34 14.51 5.21
N GLU A 338 22.85 15.28 6.19
CA GLU A 338 24.02 16.14 6.03
C GLU A 338 25.27 15.34 5.64
N ASN A 339 25.41 14.14 6.23
CA ASN A 339 26.50 13.24 5.88
C ASN A 339 25.99 12.19 4.87
N GLN A 340 26.54 12.22 3.66
CA GLN A 340 26.19 11.28 2.59
C GLN A 340 26.56 9.81 2.90
N GLU A 341 27.43 9.55 3.87
CA GLU A 341 27.75 8.19 4.29
C GLU A 341 26.57 7.51 5.03
N ASP A 342 25.71 8.29 5.67
CA ASP A 342 24.52 7.81 6.36
C ASP A 342 23.41 7.39 5.37
N ASP A 343 23.54 7.78 4.09
CA ASP A 343 22.58 7.51 3.02
C ASP A 343 22.96 6.31 2.14
N ARG A 344 23.61 5.30 2.70
CA ARG A 344 23.94 4.07 1.97
C ARG A 344 22.94 2.96 2.25
N TRP A 345 22.41 2.38 1.16
CA TRP A 345 21.49 1.23 1.22
C TRP A 345 22.16 -0.04 1.79
#